data_a43276fbb43f3bcdef2a6c2267373f07
#
_entry.id   a43276fbb43f3bcdef2a6c2267373f07
#
_cell.length_a   1.000
_cell.length_b   1.000
_cell.length_c   1.000
_cell.angle_alpha   90.00
_cell.angle_beta   90.00
_cell.angle_gamma   90.00
#
_symmetry.space_group_name_H-M   'P 1'
#
loop_
_entity.id
_entity.type
_entity.pdbx_description
1 polymer ?
#
loop_
_entity_poly.entity_id
_entity_poly.type
_entity_poly.pdbx_seq_one_letter_code
_entity_poly.pdbx_strand_id
1 'polypeptide(L)'
;MAITNKTMLITYSDSLGKNLKELDEILTTYFGDAIGGVHLLPFFPSTGDRGFAPVDYDEVDPAFGDWDDVKRLGEKYYLMFDFMINHISRQSKYYKDFQEKKDDSAYADLFLRWEKFWPENRPTKEDVDLIYKRKDKAPMQEIIFADGSKEHLWNTFGEEQIDLDVTKQVTMDFIQKTIENLASNGCDLIRLDAFAYAIKKLDTNDFFVEPEIWDLLDKVRDMAAAAGAELLPEIHEHYTIQFKIADHDYYVYDFALPMVTLHALYSGRTHQLAKWLKMSPMKQFTTLDTHDGIGVVDVKDILTDEEIDFASNELYKVGANVKRKYSSAEYNNLDIYQINSTYYSALGDDDQKYFLARLIQAFAPGIPQVYYVGFLAGKNDLELLENTKEGRNINRHYYTREEIAQEVERPVVKALLSLFTYRNQSAAFDLDGSIDVATPDDHSIVITRSNADKSVVSEATINLKDLTYSVLENGQKVEF
;
A
#
# COMPACT_ATOMS: atom_id res chain seq x y z
N MET A 1 -9.77 -14.09 -12.85
CA MET A 1 -10.58 -12.99 -13.46
C MET A 1 -9.64 -11.86 -13.85
N ALA A 2 -9.98 -11.00 -14.79
CA ALA A 2 -9.13 -9.86 -15.12
C ALA A 2 -9.34 -8.74 -14.09
N ILE A 3 -8.25 -8.10 -13.66
CA ILE A 3 -8.32 -6.95 -12.75
C ILE A 3 -9.12 -5.81 -13.38
N THR A 4 -10.03 -5.22 -12.63
CA THR A 4 -10.85 -4.10 -13.10
C THR A 4 -10.02 -2.83 -13.24
N ASN A 5 -9.88 -2.32 -14.47
CA ASN A 5 -9.14 -1.08 -14.76
C ASN A 5 -9.97 0.17 -14.45
N LYS A 6 -10.28 0.39 -13.19
CA LYS A 6 -10.94 1.59 -12.69
C LYS A 6 -10.26 2.06 -11.42
N THR A 7 -10.31 3.35 -11.17
CA THR A 7 -9.75 3.97 -9.95
C THR A 7 -10.26 3.25 -8.71
N MET A 8 -9.34 2.90 -7.81
CA MET A 8 -9.63 2.21 -6.57
C MET A 8 -9.47 3.16 -5.38
N LEU A 9 -10.45 3.19 -4.51
CA LEU A 9 -10.37 3.89 -3.23
C LEU A 9 -9.67 3.01 -2.20
N ILE A 10 -8.69 3.55 -1.46
CA ILE A 10 -8.14 2.90 -0.27
C ILE A 10 -8.82 3.51 0.96
N THR A 11 -9.44 2.70 1.80
CA THR A 11 -10.10 3.18 3.02
C THR A 11 -10.16 2.14 4.12
N TYR A 12 -10.23 2.59 5.37
CA TYR A 12 -10.66 1.77 6.49
C TYR A 12 -12.18 1.72 6.57
N SER A 13 -12.72 0.71 7.22
CA SER A 13 -14.16 0.51 7.39
C SER A 13 -14.86 1.60 8.21
N ASP A 14 -14.08 2.33 9.03
CA ASP A 14 -14.53 3.34 10.00
C ASP A 14 -14.02 4.76 9.71
N SER A 15 -13.46 4.99 8.52
CA SER A 15 -12.82 6.28 8.21
C SER A 15 -13.67 7.22 7.35
N LEU A 16 -14.59 6.66 6.56
CA LEU A 16 -15.65 7.38 5.87
C LEU A 16 -16.99 6.94 6.46
N GLY A 17 -17.40 7.60 7.54
CA GLY A 17 -18.47 7.11 8.41
C GLY A 17 -17.94 6.13 9.48
N LYS A 18 -18.83 5.43 10.17
CA LYS A 18 -18.50 4.66 11.38
C LYS A 18 -18.27 3.17 11.15
N ASN A 19 -18.76 2.65 10.03
CA ASN A 19 -18.77 1.21 9.72
C ASN A 19 -19.03 0.96 8.24
N LEU A 20 -19.00 -0.31 7.82
CA LEU A 20 -19.19 -0.75 6.44
C LEU A 20 -20.52 -0.31 5.83
N LYS A 21 -21.59 -0.26 6.62
CA LYS A 21 -22.89 0.17 6.14
C LYS A 21 -22.90 1.66 5.80
N GLU A 22 -22.37 2.50 6.70
CA GLU A 22 -22.24 3.95 6.42
C GLU A 22 -21.27 4.20 5.27
N LEU A 23 -20.18 3.44 5.18
CA LEU A 23 -19.24 3.51 4.07
C LEU A 23 -19.94 3.26 2.73
N ASP A 24 -20.73 2.18 2.61
CA ASP A 24 -21.48 1.87 1.37
C ASP A 24 -22.43 3.00 0.97
N GLU A 25 -23.16 3.56 1.92
CA GLU A 25 -24.06 4.71 1.70
C GLU A 25 -23.29 5.96 1.22
N ILE A 26 -22.15 6.26 1.83
CA ILE A 26 -21.29 7.41 1.51
C ILE A 26 -20.70 7.26 0.10
N LEU A 27 -20.14 6.08 -0.22
CA LEU A 27 -19.56 5.84 -1.54
C LEU A 27 -20.63 5.94 -2.64
N THR A 28 -21.81 5.38 -2.41
CA THR A 28 -22.91 5.47 -3.35
C THR A 28 -23.42 6.91 -3.54
N THR A 29 -23.42 7.71 -2.47
CA THR A 29 -23.96 9.08 -2.49
C THR A 29 -23.01 10.08 -3.12
N TYR A 30 -21.71 9.98 -2.83
CA TYR A 30 -20.77 11.07 -3.11
C TYR A 30 -19.68 10.72 -4.13
N PHE A 31 -19.33 9.44 -4.32
CA PHE A 31 -18.20 9.08 -5.17
C PHE A 31 -18.61 8.62 -6.58
N GLY A 32 -19.78 8.02 -6.73
CA GLY A 32 -20.32 7.61 -8.04
C GLY A 32 -19.32 6.86 -8.91
N ASP A 33 -19.22 7.24 -10.18
CA ASP A 33 -18.34 6.63 -11.18
C ASP A 33 -16.84 7.02 -11.02
N ALA A 34 -16.51 7.88 -10.04
CA ALA A 34 -15.11 8.22 -9.77
C ALA A 34 -14.30 7.04 -9.22
N ILE A 35 -14.97 6.05 -8.64
CA ILE A 35 -14.36 4.80 -8.16
C ILE A 35 -15.03 3.59 -8.80
N GLY A 36 -14.27 2.55 -9.06
CA GLY A 36 -14.77 1.24 -9.52
C GLY A 36 -14.24 0.09 -8.68
N GLY A 37 -13.32 0.37 -7.76
CA GLY A 37 -12.81 -0.58 -6.79
C GLY A 37 -12.64 0.03 -5.41
N VAL A 38 -12.60 -0.84 -4.40
CA VAL A 38 -12.34 -0.45 -3.01
C VAL A 38 -11.29 -1.40 -2.42
N HIS A 39 -10.15 -0.85 -2.03
CA HIS A 39 -9.22 -1.52 -1.14
C HIS A 39 -9.67 -1.26 0.29
N LEU A 40 -10.33 -2.25 0.85
CA LEU A 40 -10.78 -2.24 2.23
C LEU A 40 -9.61 -2.70 3.11
N LEU A 41 -8.96 -1.74 3.78
CA LEU A 41 -7.88 -1.99 4.72
C LEU A 41 -8.35 -2.92 5.84
N PRO A 42 -7.45 -3.66 6.52
CA PRO A 42 -7.81 -4.78 7.37
C PRO A 42 -8.97 -4.48 8.32
N PHE A 43 -10.01 -5.28 8.22
CA PHE A 43 -11.29 -5.11 8.93
C PHE A 43 -11.64 -6.32 9.82
N PHE A 44 -10.66 -7.19 10.03
CA PHE A 44 -10.76 -8.35 10.93
C PHE A 44 -10.50 -7.94 12.38
N PRO A 45 -10.91 -8.74 13.38
CA PRO A 45 -10.47 -8.56 14.75
C PRO A 45 -8.94 -8.48 14.82
N SER A 46 -8.41 -7.42 15.43
CA SER A 46 -6.98 -7.13 15.45
C SER A 46 -6.54 -6.56 16.78
N THR A 47 -5.26 -6.77 17.13
CA THR A 47 -4.67 -6.28 18.38
C THR A 47 -3.65 -5.17 18.18
N GLY A 48 -3.44 -4.72 16.97
CA GLY A 48 -2.48 -3.65 16.73
C GLY A 48 -2.42 -3.15 15.29
N ASP A 49 -1.66 -2.08 15.12
CA ASP A 49 -1.38 -1.39 13.85
C ASP A 49 -2.63 -1.18 12.97
N ARG A 50 -3.74 -0.84 13.64
CA ARG A 50 -5.02 -0.53 12.98
C ARG A 50 -5.47 -1.61 11.97
N GLY A 51 -5.45 -2.88 12.41
CA GLY A 51 -5.88 -4.03 11.62
C GLY A 51 -4.74 -4.96 11.16
N PHE A 52 -3.49 -4.48 11.12
CA PHE A 52 -2.35 -5.25 10.62
C PHE A 52 -1.74 -6.25 11.62
N ALA A 53 -2.39 -6.47 12.77
CA ALA A 53 -2.13 -7.59 13.67
C ALA A 53 -3.40 -8.44 13.84
N PRO A 54 -3.86 -9.15 12.80
CA PRO A 54 -5.14 -9.86 12.82
C PRO A 54 -5.12 -11.01 13.82
N VAL A 55 -6.23 -11.19 14.53
CA VAL A 55 -6.46 -12.33 15.45
C VAL A 55 -6.87 -13.56 14.65
N ASP A 56 -7.70 -13.38 13.66
CA ASP A 56 -8.02 -14.36 12.62
C ASP A 56 -8.61 -13.66 11.39
N TYR A 57 -9.01 -14.43 10.39
CA TYR A 57 -9.63 -13.96 9.16
C TYR A 57 -11.04 -14.53 8.95
N ASP A 58 -11.56 -15.26 9.94
CA ASP A 58 -12.82 -15.98 9.80
C ASP A 58 -14.03 -15.03 9.91
N GLU A 59 -13.88 -13.88 10.60
CA GLU A 59 -14.96 -12.93 10.82
C GLU A 59 -14.54 -11.47 10.60
N VAL A 60 -15.50 -10.62 10.31
CA VAL A 60 -15.36 -9.15 10.34
C VAL A 60 -15.38 -8.69 11.79
N ASP A 61 -14.58 -7.68 12.14
CA ASP A 61 -14.68 -7.07 13.47
C ASP A 61 -16.11 -6.55 13.68
N PRO A 62 -16.79 -6.98 14.75
CA PRO A 62 -18.18 -6.58 15.01
C PRO A 62 -18.39 -5.07 15.11
N ALA A 63 -17.34 -4.30 15.38
CA ALA A 63 -17.41 -2.84 15.36
C ALA A 63 -17.62 -2.27 13.96
N PHE A 64 -17.23 -3.00 12.92
CA PHE A 64 -17.31 -2.56 11.51
C PHE A 64 -18.52 -3.11 10.77
N GLY A 65 -19.06 -4.26 11.19
CA GLY A 65 -20.18 -4.92 10.52
C GLY A 65 -19.99 -6.43 10.40
N ASP A 66 -20.41 -6.98 9.29
CA ASP A 66 -20.34 -8.42 9.01
C ASP A 66 -20.01 -8.71 7.52
N TRP A 67 -19.89 -10.00 7.17
CA TRP A 67 -19.61 -10.42 5.80
C TRP A 67 -20.71 -10.04 4.80
N ASP A 68 -21.97 -9.88 5.24
CA ASP A 68 -23.04 -9.45 4.35
C ASP A 68 -22.90 -7.97 3.98
N ASP A 69 -22.35 -7.14 4.88
CA ASP A 69 -21.98 -5.77 4.58
C ASP A 69 -20.84 -5.69 3.54
N VAL A 70 -19.83 -6.56 3.69
CA VAL A 70 -18.71 -6.66 2.72
C VAL A 70 -19.21 -7.12 1.35
N LYS A 71 -20.06 -8.15 1.30
CA LYS A 71 -20.65 -8.66 0.06
C LYS A 71 -21.47 -7.61 -0.68
N ARG A 72 -22.22 -6.76 0.04
CA ARG A 72 -22.95 -5.64 -0.58
C ARG A 72 -22.03 -4.64 -1.27
N LEU A 73 -20.86 -4.36 -0.70
CA LEU A 73 -19.83 -3.55 -1.38
C LEU A 73 -19.36 -4.26 -2.65
N GLY A 74 -19.11 -5.57 -2.59
CA GLY A 74 -18.68 -6.40 -3.72
C GLY A 74 -19.70 -6.48 -4.87
N GLU A 75 -20.98 -6.23 -4.61
CA GLU A 75 -22.00 -6.12 -5.68
C GLU A 75 -21.79 -4.87 -6.57
N LYS A 76 -21.07 -3.87 -6.09
CA LYS A 76 -20.88 -2.57 -6.74
C LYS A 76 -19.45 -2.30 -7.15
N TYR A 77 -18.48 -2.80 -6.38
CA TYR A 77 -17.06 -2.46 -6.50
C TYR A 77 -16.20 -3.73 -6.59
N TYR A 78 -15.11 -3.63 -7.31
CA TYR A 78 -14.02 -4.60 -7.29
C TYR A 78 -13.29 -4.49 -5.95
N LEU A 79 -13.23 -5.56 -5.15
CA LEU A 79 -12.74 -5.50 -3.78
C LEU A 79 -11.32 -6.04 -3.64
N MET A 80 -10.48 -5.27 -2.95
CA MET A 80 -9.16 -5.68 -2.51
C MET A 80 -9.13 -5.79 -0.99
N PHE A 81 -8.58 -6.91 -0.45
CA PHE A 81 -8.35 -7.11 0.97
C PHE A 81 -6.89 -7.41 1.25
N ASP A 82 -6.43 -7.05 2.46
CA ASP A 82 -5.09 -7.38 2.93
C ASP A 82 -5.03 -8.79 3.52
N PHE A 83 -3.97 -9.50 3.20
CA PHE A 83 -3.56 -10.71 3.88
C PHE A 83 -2.11 -10.57 4.37
N MET A 84 -1.93 -10.56 5.69
CA MET A 84 -0.62 -10.48 6.35
C MET A 84 0.06 -11.85 6.30
N ILE A 85 0.67 -12.19 5.16
CA ILE A 85 1.26 -13.51 4.93
C ILE A 85 2.46 -13.79 5.83
N ASN A 86 3.15 -12.75 6.31
CA ASN A 86 4.34 -12.88 7.14
C ASN A 86 4.01 -13.18 8.61
N HIS A 87 2.85 -12.74 9.14
CA HIS A 87 2.60 -12.76 10.58
C HIS A 87 1.13 -12.83 10.95
N ILE A 88 0.87 -13.17 12.22
CA ILE A 88 -0.46 -13.15 12.84
C ILE A 88 -0.34 -12.64 14.28
N SER A 89 -1.46 -12.16 14.88
CA SER A 89 -1.47 -11.69 16.26
C SER A 89 -1.10 -12.78 17.27
N ARG A 90 -0.32 -12.39 18.29
CA ARG A 90 -0.10 -13.22 19.49
C ARG A 90 -1.38 -13.48 20.29
N GLN A 91 -2.50 -12.85 19.97
CA GLN A 91 -3.81 -13.13 20.54
C GLN A 91 -4.65 -14.10 19.70
N SER A 92 -4.11 -14.57 18.57
CA SER A 92 -4.80 -15.55 17.73
C SER A 92 -5.05 -16.86 18.46
N LYS A 93 -6.12 -17.58 18.07
CA LYS A 93 -6.41 -18.92 18.59
C LYS A 93 -5.25 -19.91 18.37
N TYR A 94 -4.51 -19.73 17.27
CA TYR A 94 -3.35 -20.53 16.91
C TYR A 94 -2.18 -20.34 17.88
N TYR A 95 -1.87 -19.08 18.19
CA TYR A 95 -0.82 -18.75 19.16
C TYR A 95 -1.17 -19.21 20.56
N LYS A 96 -2.41 -19.02 21.02
CA LYS A 96 -2.89 -19.45 22.34
C LYS A 96 -2.83 -20.96 22.52
N ASP A 97 -3.25 -21.71 21.49
CA ASP A 97 -3.14 -23.19 21.50
C ASP A 97 -1.67 -23.64 21.57
N PHE A 98 -0.78 -22.98 20.80
CA PHE A 98 0.65 -23.26 20.85
C PHE A 98 1.25 -22.87 22.21
N GLN A 99 0.87 -21.75 22.80
CA GLN A 99 1.31 -21.32 24.13
C GLN A 99 0.88 -22.29 25.23
N GLU A 100 -0.31 -22.88 25.12
CA GLU A 100 -0.85 -23.84 26.09
C GLU A 100 -0.20 -25.23 25.93
N LYS A 101 -0.06 -25.74 24.70
CA LYS A 101 0.29 -27.13 24.41
C LYS A 101 1.72 -27.35 23.93
N LYS A 102 2.44 -26.28 23.60
CA LYS A 102 3.81 -26.31 23.08
C LYS A 102 3.94 -27.24 21.88
N ASP A 103 4.84 -28.23 21.94
CA ASP A 103 5.07 -29.16 20.84
C ASP A 103 3.91 -30.15 20.58
N ASP A 104 2.97 -30.28 21.51
CA ASP A 104 1.72 -31.06 21.34
C ASP A 104 0.62 -30.27 20.61
N SER A 105 0.82 -28.98 20.33
CA SER A 105 -0.10 -28.19 19.55
C SER A 105 -0.06 -28.56 18.08
N ALA A 106 -1.24 -28.64 17.45
CA ALA A 106 -1.34 -28.79 16.00
C ALA A 106 -0.73 -27.58 15.24
N TYR A 107 -0.50 -26.47 15.93
CA TYR A 107 0.02 -25.22 15.38
C TYR A 107 1.49 -24.95 15.80
N ALA A 108 2.18 -25.92 16.41
CA ALA A 108 3.56 -25.74 16.86
C ALA A 108 4.51 -25.34 15.72
N ASP A 109 4.26 -25.87 14.52
CA ASP A 109 5.04 -25.58 13.31
C ASP A 109 4.48 -24.41 12.49
N LEU A 110 3.40 -23.75 12.92
CA LEU A 110 2.88 -22.55 12.27
C LEU A 110 3.81 -21.35 12.48
N PHE A 111 4.46 -21.29 13.65
CA PHE A 111 5.30 -20.17 14.04
C PHE A 111 6.78 -20.45 13.82
N LEU A 112 7.50 -19.45 13.33
CA LEU A 112 8.93 -19.55 13.12
C LEU A 112 9.65 -19.41 14.48
N ARG A 113 10.19 -20.52 14.98
CA ARG A 113 10.84 -20.61 16.30
C ARG A 113 12.31 -20.23 16.19
N TRP A 114 12.72 -19.19 16.94
CA TRP A 114 14.06 -18.61 16.87
C TRP A 114 15.15 -19.65 17.16
N GLU A 115 15.04 -20.39 18.27
CA GLU A 115 16.04 -21.38 18.68
C GLU A 115 16.12 -22.58 17.73
N LYS A 116 15.02 -22.93 17.05
CA LYS A 116 15.02 -24.02 16.07
C LYS A 116 15.52 -23.63 14.70
N PHE A 117 15.51 -22.33 14.38
CA PHE A 117 15.98 -21.81 13.10
C PHE A 117 17.52 -21.84 13.01
N TRP A 118 18.22 -21.51 14.08
CA TRP A 118 19.65 -21.39 14.11
C TRP A 118 20.32 -22.75 14.43
N PRO A 119 21.39 -23.13 13.70
CA PRO A 119 22.20 -24.28 14.07
C PRO A 119 23.00 -24.01 15.38
N GLU A 120 23.62 -25.03 15.91
CA GLU A 120 24.42 -24.92 17.12
C GLU A 120 25.46 -23.80 17.04
N ASN A 121 25.62 -23.06 18.12
CA ASN A 121 26.48 -21.87 18.25
C ASN A 121 26.06 -20.64 17.40
N ARG A 122 24.83 -20.60 16.88
CA ARG A 122 24.25 -19.44 16.21
C ARG A 122 22.93 -19.04 16.87
N PRO A 123 22.41 -17.79 16.69
CA PRO A 123 23.03 -16.74 15.88
C PRO A 123 24.22 -16.08 16.56
N THR A 124 25.22 -15.67 15.81
CA THR A 124 26.25 -14.70 16.21
C THR A 124 25.69 -13.27 16.09
N LYS A 125 26.45 -12.29 16.56
CA LYS A 125 26.08 -10.88 16.35
C LYS A 125 26.03 -10.54 14.86
N GLU A 126 26.97 -11.05 14.09
CA GLU A 126 27.06 -10.86 12.64
C GLU A 126 25.83 -11.44 11.91
N ASP A 127 25.34 -12.60 12.35
CA ASP A 127 24.11 -13.19 11.82
C ASP A 127 22.89 -12.28 12.03
N VAL A 128 22.74 -11.77 13.24
CA VAL A 128 21.65 -10.85 13.58
C VAL A 128 21.80 -9.49 12.87
N ASP A 129 23.04 -9.03 12.70
CA ASP A 129 23.31 -7.75 12.00
C ASP A 129 23.03 -7.84 10.51
N LEU A 130 23.16 -9.04 9.89
CA LEU A 130 22.84 -9.29 8.49
C LEU A 130 21.35 -9.12 8.19
N ILE A 131 20.47 -9.46 9.14
CA ILE A 131 19.01 -9.44 8.94
C ILE A 131 18.53 -8.03 8.59
N TYR A 132 17.68 -7.91 7.56
CA TYR A 132 16.99 -6.68 7.19
C TYR A 132 15.90 -6.33 8.23
N LYS A 133 16.29 -5.58 9.26
CA LYS A 133 15.44 -5.32 10.41
C LYS A 133 14.43 -4.20 10.17
N ARG A 134 13.30 -4.28 10.86
CA ARG A 134 12.26 -3.24 10.91
C ARG A 134 12.18 -2.55 12.27
N LYS A 135 13.03 -2.94 13.22
CA LYS A 135 13.17 -2.38 14.57
C LYS A 135 14.64 -2.44 14.99
N ASP A 136 15.00 -1.68 16.01
CA ASP A 136 16.36 -1.50 16.50
C ASP A 136 16.89 -2.64 17.40
N LYS A 137 16.13 -3.73 17.49
CA LYS A 137 16.48 -4.96 18.24
C LYS A 137 16.38 -6.19 17.35
N ALA A 138 16.91 -7.32 17.82
CA ALA A 138 16.76 -8.59 17.12
C ALA A 138 15.26 -8.90 16.86
N PRO A 139 14.92 -9.47 15.69
CA PRO A 139 13.53 -9.73 15.32
C PRO A 139 12.99 -10.98 16.03
N MET A 140 12.96 -10.95 17.35
CA MET A 140 12.46 -12.04 18.18
C MET A 140 11.59 -11.53 19.32
N GLN A 141 10.67 -12.37 19.79
CA GLN A 141 9.77 -12.12 20.88
C GLN A 141 9.68 -13.34 21.81
N GLU A 142 9.81 -13.14 23.14
CA GLU A 142 9.67 -14.24 24.11
C GLU A 142 8.23 -14.75 24.14
N ILE A 143 8.09 -16.09 24.13
CA ILE A 143 6.87 -16.81 24.49
C ILE A 143 7.11 -17.56 25.80
N ILE A 144 6.14 -17.47 26.72
CA ILE A 144 6.12 -18.23 27.96
C ILE A 144 4.99 -19.25 27.85
N PHE A 145 5.35 -20.54 27.87
CA PHE A 145 4.38 -21.63 27.79
C PHE A 145 3.66 -21.88 29.10
N ALA A 146 2.56 -22.63 29.06
CA ALA A 146 1.77 -22.98 30.26
C ALA A 146 2.57 -23.78 31.30
N ASP A 147 3.58 -24.52 30.90
CA ASP A 147 4.50 -25.25 31.78
C ASP A 147 5.58 -24.37 32.43
N GLY A 148 5.59 -23.05 32.10
CA GLY A 148 6.55 -22.08 32.58
C GLY A 148 7.88 -22.05 31.78
N SER A 149 8.06 -22.92 30.81
CA SER A 149 9.21 -22.86 29.94
C SER A 149 9.14 -21.67 28.97
N LYS A 150 10.28 -21.27 28.41
CA LYS A 150 10.41 -20.10 27.54
C LYS A 150 11.14 -20.44 26.27
N GLU A 151 10.70 -19.84 25.20
CA GLU A 151 11.37 -19.82 23.91
C GLU A 151 11.23 -18.43 23.27
N HIS A 152 11.85 -18.21 22.09
CA HIS A 152 11.63 -17.03 21.28
C HIS A 152 11.03 -17.43 19.92
N LEU A 153 10.15 -16.58 19.44
CA LEU A 153 9.57 -16.65 18.11
C LEU A 153 10.10 -15.50 17.27
N TRP A 154 10.25 -15.69 15.97
CA TRP A 154 10.53 -14.59 15.07
C TRP A 154 9.43 -13.55 15.15
N ASN A 155 9.82 -12.29 15.13
CA ASN A 155 8.96 -11.14 15.24
C ASN A 155 9.59 -9.98 14.49
N THR A 156 9.28 -9.88 13.21
CA THR A 156 9.87 -8.87 12.31
C THR A 156 9.40 -7.46 12.66
N PHE A 157 8.11 -7.28 12.96
CA PHE A 157 7.46 -5.99 13.17
C PHE A 157 7.13 -5.71 14.65
N GLY A 158 5.87 -5.29 14.93
CA GLY A 158 5.41 -4.98 16.26
C GLY A 158 5.26 -6.18 17.19
N GLU A 159 5.18 -5.96 18.49
CA GLU A 159 5.16 -7.04 19.51
C GLU A 159 3.95 -7.98 19.38
N GLU A 160 2.85 -7.49 18.80
CA GLU A 160 1.65 -8.30 18.54
C GLU A 160 1.74 -9.17 17.27
N GLN A 161 2.73 -8.94 16.38
CA GLN A 161 2.84 -9.55 15.06
C GLN A 161 3.91 -10.66 15.08
N ILE A 162 3.48 -11.92 15.24
CA ILE A 162 4.37 -13.09 15.32
C ILE A 162 4.53 -13.75 13.97
N ASP A 163 5.76 -13.92 13.51
CA ASP A 163 6.08 -14.43 12.18
C ASP A 163 5.72 -15.90 12.00
N LEU A 164 5.21 -16.22 10.81
CA LEU A 164 4.80 -17.54 10.39
C LEU A 164 5.96 -18.28 9.70
N ASP A 165 6.02 -19.59 9.84
CA ASP A 165 6.97 -20.44 9.11
C ASP A 165 6.32 -20.95 7.82
N VAL A 166 6.48 -20.21 6.73
CA VAL A 166 5.90 -20.54 5.42
C VAL A 166 6.53 -21.78 4.76
N THR A 167 7.54 -22.39 5.37
CA THR A 167 8.14 -23.66 4.89
C THR A 167 7.34 -24.88 5.35
N LYS A 168 6.41 -24.72 6.28
CA LYS A 168 5.62 -25.79 6.90
C LYS A 168 4.26 -25.98 6.26
N GLN A 169 3.83 -27.24 6.17
CA GLN A 169 2.53 -27.58 5.57
C GLN A 169 1.35 -26.94 6.34
N VAL A 170 1.40 -26.91 7.67
CA VAL A 170 0.34 -26.28 8.49
C VAL A 170 0.18 -24.81 8.17
N THR A 171 1.26 -24.12 7.82
CA THR A 171 1.22 -22.72 7.39
C THR A 171 0.62 -22.58 5.99
N MET A 172 1.00 -23.45 5.07
CA MET A 172 0.42 -23.46 3.73
C MET A 172 -1.08 -23.79 3.76
N ASP A 173 -1.52 -24.71 4.62
CA ASP A 173 -2.95 -25.00 4.85
C ASP A 173 -3.69 -23.81 5.43
N PHE A 174 -3.07 -23.07 6.37
CA PHE A 174 -3.61 -21.83 6.91
C PHE A 174 -3.75 -20.75 5.83
N ILE A 175 -2.73 -20.57 4.98
CA ILE A 175 -2.74 -19.61 3.87
C ILE A 175 -3.86 -19.96 2.89
N GLN A 176 -3.95 -21.22 2.47
CA GLN A 176 -4.99 -21.69 1.54
C GLN A 176 -6.40 -21.44 2.09
N LYS A 177 -6.64 -21.86 3.34
CA LYS A 177 -7.94 -21.66 4.00
C LYS A 177 -8.31 -20.17 4.08
N THR A 178 -7.35 -19.31 4.40
CA THR A 178 -7.57 -17.87 4.48
C THR A 178 -7.94 -17.30 3.11
N ILE A 179 -7.18 -17.63 2.06
CA ILE A 179 -7.45 -17.20 0.69
C ILE A 179 -8.85 -17.63 0.24
N GLU A 180 -9.21 -18.91 0.46
CA GLU A 180 -10.54 -19.44 0.14
C GLU A 180 -11.66 -18.69 0.87
N ASN A 181 -11.45 -18.36 2.16
CA ASN A 181 -12.42 -17.59 2.94
C ASN A 181 -12.56 -16.17 2.42
N LEU A 182 -11.47 -15.46 2.15
CA LEU A 182 -11.52 -14.10 1.61
C LEU A 182 -12.22 -14.05 0.26
N ALA A 183 -11.83 -14.94 -0.67
CA ALA A 183 -12.42 -15.01 -2.01
C ALA A 183 -13.91 -15.36 -1.97
N SER A 184 -14.33 -16.33 -1.14
CA SER A 184 -15.75 -16.71 -1.00
C SER A 184 -16.64 -15.59 -0.40
N ASN A 185 -16.01 -14.60 0.24
CA ASN A 185 -16.68 -13.43 0.80
C ASN A 185 -16.52 -12.16 -0.07
N GLY A 186 -16.11 -12.30 -1.33
CA GLY A 186 -16.14 -11.23 -2.31
C GLY A 186 -14.80 -10.52 -2.53
N CYS A 187 -13.70 -11.07 -2.03
CA CYS A 187 -12.36 -10.56 -2.36
C CYS A 187 -11.98 -10.91 -3.80
N ASP A 188 -11.78 -9.92 -4.65
CA ASP A 188 -11.33 -10.10 -6.04
C ASP A 188 -9.80 -10.05 -6.14
N LEU A 189 -9.14 -9.27 -5.28
CA LEU A 189 -7.69 -9.06 -5.27
C LEU A 189 -7.16 -9.12 -3.85
N ILE A 190 -6.20 -9.99 -3.60
CA ILE A 190 -5.54 -10.13 -2.31
C ILE A 190 -4.21 -9.37 -2.34
N ARG A 191 -4.08 -8.35 -1.49
CA ARG A 191 -2.81 -7.69 -1.23
C ARG A 191 -2.03 -8.49 -0.20
N LEU A 192 -0.88 -9.02 -0.60
CA LEU A 192 0.02 -9.73 0.31
C LEU A 192 0.88 -8.70 1.05
N ASP A 193 0.48 -8.36 2.26
CA ASP A 193 1.21 -7.42 3.12
C ASP A 193 2.55 -8.02 3.57
N ALA A 194 3.59 -7.18 3.55
CA ALA A 194 4.94 -7.53 4.01
C ALA A 194 5.53 -8.80 3.34
N PHE A 195 5.15 -9.09 2.09
CA PHE A 195 5.49 -10.32 1.38
C PHE A 195 7.00 -10.60 1.34
N ALA A 196 7.82 -9.56 1.13
CA ALA A 196 9.28 -9.70 1.03
C ALA A 196 9.95 -10.28 2.28
N TYR A 197 9.27 -10.24 3.42
CA TYR A 197 9.78 -10.76 4.71
C TYR A 197 9.39 -12.22 4.97
N ALA A 198 8.54 -12.83 4.15
CA ALA A 198 7.96 -14.15 4.44
C ALA A 198 9.00 -15.28 4.49
N ILE A 199 10.07 -15.21 3.68
CA ILE A 199 11.14 -16.21 3.65
C ILE A 199 12.29 -15.79 4.57
N LYS A 200 12.65 -16.68 5.52
CA LYS A 200 13.86 -16.58 6.31
C LYS A 200 14.81 -17.74 5.94
N LYS A 201 16.08 -17.41 5.70
CA LYS A 201 17.08 -18.38 5.27
C LYS A 201 18.46 -18.01 5.83
N LEU A 202 19.14 -19.00 6.38
CA LEU A 202 20.49 -18.81 6.92
C LEU A 202 21.43 -18.17 5.89
N ASP A 203 22.30 -17.28 6.40
CA ASP A 203 23.32 -16.58 5.60
C ASP A 203 22.73 -15.63 4.53
N THR A 204 21.49 -15.19 4.72
CA THR A 204 20.83 -14.14 3.92
C THR A 204 20.39 -12.99 4.81
N ASN A 205 19.92 -11.88 4.19
CA ASN A 205 19.35 -10.76 4.93
C ASN A 205 17.86 -10.94 5.28
N ASP A 206 17.27 -12.11 4.96
CA ASP A 206 15.85 -12.45 5.21
C ASP A 206 14.84 -11.47 4.58
N PHE A 207 15.23 -10.84 3.46
CA PHE A 207 14.38 -9.95 2.68
C PHE A 207 14.47 -10.31 1.20
N PHE A 208 13.33 -10.58 0.57
CA PHE A 208 13.20 -10.98 -0.83
C PHE A 208 14.19 -12.08 -1.23
N VAL A 209 14.20 -13.16 -0.46
CA VAL A 209 15.17 -14.26 -0.58
C VAL A 209 14.89 -15.10 -1.82
N GLU A 210 15.75 -14.97 -2.83
CA GLU A 210 15.68 -15.72 -4.09
C GLU A 210 16.46 -17.05 -4.00
N PRO A 211 16.02 -18.15 -4.62
CA PRO A 211 14.80 -18.27 -5.44
C PRO A 211 13.51 -18.55 -4.65
N GLU A 212 13.58 -18.84 -3.35
CA GLU A 212 12.48 -19.36 -2.53
C GLU A 212 11.27 -18.43 -2.49
N ILE A 213 11.48 -17.10 -2.62
CA ILE A 213 10.38 -16.13 -2.64
C ILE A 213 9.47 -16.31 -3.86
N TRP A 214 10.05 -16.72 -5.01
CA TRP A 214 9.29 -17.00 -6.22
C TRP A 214 8.45 -18.27 -6.09
N ASP A 215 9.02 -19.33 -5.50
CA ASP A 215 8.30 -20.58 -5.23
C ASP A 215 7.09 -20.34 -4.30
N LEU A 216 7.23 -19.46 -3.31
CA LEU A 216 6.14 -19.06 -2.42
C LEU A 216 5.09 -18.27 -3.18
N LEU A 217 5.51 -17.25 -3.95
CA LEU A 217 4.59 -16.37 -4.68
C LEU A 217 3.75 -17.16 -5.70
N ASP A 218 4.38 -18.06 -6.45
CA ASP A 218 3.70 -18.91 -7.42
C ASP A 218 2.69 -19.86 -6.76
N LYS A 219 3.04 -20.49 -5.63
CA LYS A 219 2.11 -21.34 -4.87
C LYS A 219 0.89 -20.54 -4.38
N VAL A 220 1.13 -19.37 -3.82
CA VAL A 220 0.04 -18.51 -3.30
C VAL A 220 -0.83 -17.98 -4.44
N ARG A 221 -0.23 -17.65 -5.60
CA ARG A 221 -0.98 -17.29 -6.82
C ARG A 221 -1.90 -18.42 -7.27
N ASP A 222 -1.40 -19.64 -7.31
CA ASP A 222 -2.20 -20.80 -7.73
C ASP A 222 -3.37 -21.05 -6.78
N MET A 223 -3.16 -20.87 -5.46
CA MET A 223 -4.24 -20.94 -4.47
C MET A 223 -5.29 -19.84 -4.69
N ALA A 224 -4.86 -18.60 -4.91
CA ALA A 224 -5.76 -17.47 -5.16
C ALA A 224 -6.55 -17.67 -6.46
N ALA A 225 -5.89 -18.07 -7.55
CA ALA A 225 -6.52 -18.33 -8.83
C ALA A 225 -7.56 -19.46 -8.73
N ALA A 226 -7.25 -20.53 -7.99
CA ALA A 226 -8.19 -21.63 -7.73
C ALA A 226 -9.43 -21.16 -6.95
N ALA A 227 -9.28 -20.20 -6.06
CA ALA A 227 -10.36 -19.56 -5.30
C ALA A 227 -11.09 -18.45 -6.09
N GLY A 228 -10.56 -18.03 -7.24
CA GLY A 228 -11.15 -17.00 -8.09
C GLY A 228 -10.69 -15.58 -7.77
N ALA A 229 -9.57 -15.40 -7.09
CA ALA A 229 -8.97 -14.12 -6.76
C ALA A 229 -7.61 -13.92 -7.45
N GLU A 230 -7.20 -12.66 -7.58
CA GLU A 230 -5.88 -12.24 -8.06
C GLU A 230 -4.97 -11.87 -6.88
N LEU A 231 -3.65 -11.71 -7.12
CA LEU A 231 -2.67 -11.31 -6.11
C LEU A 231 -1.96 -10.01 -6.47
N LEU A 232 -1.62 -9.25 -5.41
CA LEU A 232 -0.78 -8.06 -5.47
C LEU A 232 0.22 -8.09 -4.28
N PRO A 233 1.49 -8.47 -4.49
CA PRO A 233 2.50 -8.42 -3.44
C PRO A 233 2.88 -6.98 -3.12
N GLU A 234 2.92 -6.64 -1.82
CA GLU A 234 3.36 -5.34 -1.35
C GLU A 234 4.82 -5.40 -0.91
N ILE A 235 5.65 -4.55 -1.53
CA ILE A 235 7.08 -4.45 -1.25
C ILE A 235 7.52 -2.99 -1.35
N HIS A 236 7.95 -2.42 -0.23
CA HIS A 236 8.59 -1.11 -0.16
C HIS A 236 10.11 -1.28 -0.15
N GLU A 237 10.73 -1.15 -1.30
CA GLU A 237 12.19 -1.20 -1.47
C GLU A 237 12.55 -0.59 -2.84
N HIS A 238 13.82 -0.62 -3.20
CA HIS A 238 14.32 -0.14 -4.47
C HIS A 238 13.46 -0.64 -5.66
N TYR A 239 13.08 0.26 -6.56
CA TYR A 239 12.12 0.01 -7.66
C TYR A 239 12.47 -1.18 -8.56
N THR A 240 13.73 -1.60 -8.61
CA THR A 240 14.15 -2.76 -9.42
C THR A 240 13.53 -4.06 -8.96
N ILE A 241 13.12 -4.18 -7.68
CA ILE A 241 12.39 -5.36 -7.19
C ILE A 241 10.99 -5.38 -7.81
N GLN A 242 10.32 -4.24 -7.87
CA GLN A 242 9.00 -4.12 -8.52
C GLN A 242 9.08 -4.50 -10.00
N PHE A 243 10.14 -4.09 -10.70
CA PHE A 243 10.35 -4.46 -12.10
C PHE A 243 10.57 -5.96 -12.28
N LYS A 244 11.37 -6.59 -11.38
CA LYS A 244 11.51 -8.06 -11.40
C LYS A 244 10.15 -8.77 -11.26
N ILE A 245 9.29 -8.30 -10.37
CA ILE A 245 7.96 -8.88 -10.13
C ILE A 245 7.06 -8.64 -11.35
N ALA A 246 7.08 -7.46 -11.94
CA ALA A 246 6.35 -7.15 -13.16
C ALA A 246 6.81 -8.01 -14.36
N ASP A 247 8.11 -8.27 -14.49
CA ASP A 247 8.69 -9.14 -15.52
C ASP A 247 8.25 -10.62 -15.35
N HIS A 248 7.81 -11.03 -14.15
CA HIS A 248 7.20 -12.34 -13.88
C HIS A 248 5.67 -12.33 -14.04
N ASP A 249 5.13 -11.33 -14.73
CA ASP A 249 3.70 -11.18 -15.06
C ASP A 249 2.76 -10.98 -13.85
N TYR A 250 3.28 -10.38 -12.77
CA TYR A 250 2.48 -9.94 -11.64
C TYR A 250 2.16 -8.45 -11.73
N TYR A 251 1.03 -8.04 -11.15
CA TYR A 251 0.79 -6.64 -10.85
C TYR A 251 1.69 -6.19 -9.70
N VAL A 252 2.11 -4.92 -9.73
CA VAL A 252 2.99 -4.32 -8.72
C VAL A 252 2.42 -2.98 -8.24
N TYR A 253 2.98 -2.45 -7.16
CA TYR A 253 2.75 -1.06 -6.76
C TYR A 253 3.78 -0.12 -7.40
N ASP A 254 3.35 1.09 -7.72
CA ASP A 254 4.23 2.22 -7.97
C ASP A 254 4.33 3.08 -6.71
N PHE A 255 5.31 2.78 -5.87
CA PHE A 255 5.62 3.56 -4.68
C PHE A 255 6.66 4.67 -4.92
N ALA A 256 7.22 4.76 -6.12
CA ALA A 256 8.14 5.83 -6.50
C ALA A 256 7.41 7.10 -6.97
N LEU A 257 6.25 6.96 -7.61
CA LEU A 257 5.47 8.07 -8.15
C LEU A 257 5.19 9.18 -7.13
N PRO A 258 4.86 8.91 -5.86
CA PRO A 258 4.60 9.95 -4.88
C PRO A 258 5.75 10.94 -4.73
N MET A 259 6.95 10.45 -4.45
CA MET A 259 8.12 11.30 -4.20
C MET A 259 8.63 11.95 -5.48
N VAL A 260 8.60 11.25 -6.61
CA VAL A 260 8.98 11.82 -7.93
C VAL A 260 8.05 12.96 -8.32
N THR A 261 6.74 12.83 -8.06
CA THR A 261 5.74 13.89 -8.32
C THR A 261 5.94 15.08 -7.38
N LEU A 262 6.21 14.85 -6.07
CA LEU A 262 6.53 15.93 -5.13
C LEU A 262 7.79 16.68 -5.56
N HIS A 263 8.86 15.96 -5.91
CA HIS A 263 10.08 16.58 -6.41
C HIS A 263 9.80 17.46 -7.65
N ALA A 264 9.00 16.97 -8.60
CA ALA A 264 8.67 17.71 -9.81
C ALA A 264 7.88 19.00 -9.47
N LEU A 265 6.87 18.93 -8.59
CA LEU A 265 6.06 20.09 -8.18
C LEU A 265 6.83 21.09 -7.31
N TYR A 266 7.75 20.64 -6.47
CA TYR A 266 8.60 21.52 -5.65
C TYR A 266 9.67 22.24 -6.46
N SER A 267 10.34 21.51 -7.38
CA SER A 267 11.41 22.06 -8.20
C SER A 267 10.91 22.80 -9.44
N GLY A 268 9.67 22.56 -9.85
CA GLY A 268 9.11 23.01 -11.12
C GLY A 268 9.76 22.34 -12.34
N ARG A 269 10.43 21.18 -12.17
CA ARG A 269 11.15 20.46 -13.22
C ARG A 269 10.51 19.12 -13.54
N THR A 270 10.41 18.79 -14.84
CA THR A 270 9.67 17.64 -15.33
C THR A 270 10.54 16.42 -15.65
N HIS A 271 11.87 16.57 -15.71
CA HIS A 271 12.77 15.55 -16.27
C HIS A 271 12.70 14.20 -15.57
N GLN A 272 12.79 14.19 -14.23
CA GLN A 272 12.77 12.92 -13.46
C GLN A 272 11.39 12.26 -13.54
N LEU A 273 10.32 13.05 -13.46
CA LEU A 273 8.96 12.56 -13.62
C LEU A 273 8.75 11.92 -15.01
N ALA A 274 9.18 12.60 -16.07
CA ALA A 274 9.07 12.05 -17.42
C ALA A 274 9.89 10.77 -17.62
N LYS A 275 11.08 10.69 -17.04
CA LYS A 275 11.91 9.48 -17.03
C LYS A 275 11.16 8.34 -16.35
N TRP A 276 10.59 8.57 -15.16
CA TRP A 276 9.86 7.56 -14.40
C TRP A 276 8.62 7.06 -15.15
N LEU A 277 7.77 7.97 -15.65
CA LEU A 277 6.57 7.60 -16.39
C LEU A 277 6.85 6.77 -17.66
N LYS A 278 8.00 7.00 -18.33
CA LYS A 278 8.41 6.22 -19.51
C LYS A 278 8.86 4.81 -19.19
N MET A 279 9.43 4.58 -17.99
CA MET A 279 9.99 3.28 -17.62
C MET A 279 9.05 2.44 -16.76
N SER A 280 8.02 3.05 -16.16
CA SER A 280 7.04 2.36 -15.31
C SER A 280 6.22 1.33 -16.10
N PRO A 281 5.96 0.14 -15.51
CA PRO A 281 5.13 -0.87 -16.17
C PRO A 281 3.66 -0.45 -16.23
N MET A 282 2.93 -0.99 -17.25
CA MET A 282 1.49 -0.76 -17.38
C MET A 282 0.66 -1.60 -16.40
N LYS A 283 1.15 -2.77 -16.00
CA LYS A 283 0.50 -3.65 -15.01
C LYS A 283 0.90 -3.25 -13.60
N GLN A 284 0.38 -2.13 -13.13
CA GLN A 284 0.66 -1.65 -11.76
C GLN A 284 -0.51 -0.87 -11.18
N PHE A 285 -0.47 -0.71 -9.86
CA PHE A 285 -1.31 0.23 -9.12
C PHE A 285 -0.47 1.45 -8.74
N THR A 286 -0.90 2.63 -9.16
CA THR A 286 -0.23 3.89 -8.82
C THR A 286 -0.82 4.49 -7.56
N THR A 287 0.01 4.95 -6.66
CA THR A 287 -0.40 5.67 -5.45
C THR A 287 0.28 7.03 -5.38
N LEU A 288 -0.34 8.01 -4.74
CA LEU A 288 0.33 9.20 -4.21
C LEU A 288 0.34 9.19 -2.69
N ASP A 289 -0.68 8.61 -2.10
CA ASP A 289 -0.88 8.44 -0.66
C ASP A 289 -1.49 7.07 -0.36
N THR A 290 -1.19 6.57 0.82
CA THR A 290 -1.77 5.36 1.38
C THR A 290 -1.98 5.56 2.89
N HIS A 291 -2.36 4.51 3.60
CA HIS A 291 -2.42 4.47 5.07
C HIS A 291 -1.01 4.50 5.73
N ASP A 292 0.03 4.31 4.93
CA ASP A 292 1.44 4.43 5.31
C ASP A 292 1.99 5.83 5.01
N GLY A 293 3.28 6.03 5.24
CA GLY A 293 3.98 7.24 4.84
C GLY A 293 4.39 7.22 3.36
N ILE A 294 4.84 8.39 2.88
CA ILE A 294 5.40 8.54 1.54
C ILE A 294 6.77 7.87 1.51
N GLY A 295 6.97 6.90 0.63
CA GLY A 295 8.20 6.13 0.49
C GLY A 295 9.37 6.98 0.00
N VAL A 296 10.53 6.80 0.61
CA VAL A 296 11.78 7.48 0.22
C VAL A 296 12.78 6.49 -0.39
N VAL A 297 12.81 5.27 0.12
CA VAL A 297 13.69 4.22 -0.40
C VAL A 297 13.36 3.82 -1.84
N ASP A 298 12.10 3.95 -2.22
CA ASP A 298 11.56 3.57 -3.53
C ASP A 298 12.09 4.45 -4.68
N VAL A 299 12.60 5.65 -4.39
CA VAL A 299 13.10 6.59 -5.42
C VAL A 299 14.61 6.64 -5.53
N LYS A 300 15.33 5.81 -4.81
CA LYS A 300 16.79 5.73 -4.92
C LYS A 300 17.18 5.36 -6.36
N ASP A 301 18.19 6.04 -6.91
CA ASP A 301 18.66 5.92 -8.30
C ASP A 301 17.67 6.43 -9.39
N ILE A 302 16.44 6.81 -9.00
CA ILE A 302 15.53 7.61 -9.84
C ILE A 302 15.84 9.10 -9.61
N LEU A 303 15.86 9.50 -8.34
CA LEU A 303 16.31 10.81 -7.87
C LEU A 303 17.73 10.70 -7.32
N THR A 304 18.52 11.74 -7.47
CA THR A 304 19.82 11.83 -6.79
C THR A 304 19.62 12.06 -5.29
N ASP A 305 20.67 11.82 -4.48
CA ASP A 305 20.60 12.06 -3.04
C ASP A 305 20.25 13.53 -2.73
N GLU A 306 20.79 14.49 -3.51
CA GLU A 306 20.46 15.91 -3.37
C GLU A 306 18.99 16.22 -3.72
N GLU A 307 18.42 15.55 -4.71
CA GLU A 307 17.00 15.69 -5.08
C GLU A 307 16.09 15.08 -4.02
N ILE A 308 16.48 13.95 -3.42
CA ILE A 308 15.76 13.31 -2.29
C ILE A 308 15.81 14.21 -1.06
N ASP A 309 16.98 14.73 -0.71
CA ASP A 309 17.15 15.65 0.41
C ASP A 309 16.34 16.94 0.21
N PHE A 310 16.36 17.50 -1.00
CA PHE A 310 15.56 18.67 -1.34
C PHE A 310 14.07 18.40 -1.13
N ALA A 311 13.51 17.33 -1.72
CA ALA A 311 12.08 17.01 -1.60
C ALA A 311 11.70 16.70 -0.15
N SER A 312 12.53 15.98 0.59
CA SER A 312 12.31 15.67 2.01
C SER A 312 12.30 16.93 2.88
N ASN A 313 13.22 17.87 2.62
CA ASN A 313 13.28 19.14 3.34
C ASN A 313 12.05 20.02 3.08
N GLU A 314 11.51 20.02 1.84
CA GLU A 314 10.25 20.73 1.54
C GLU A 314 9.07 20.10 2.31
N LEU A 315 9.01 18.76 2.40
CA LEU A 315 8.00 18.07 3.22
C LEU A 315 8.08 18.45 4.70
N TYR A 316 9.27 18.57 5.26
CA TYR A 316 9.45 18.98 6.67
C TYR A 316 8.98 20.40 6.92
N LYS A 317 9.13 21.31 5.97
CA LYS A 317 8.66 22.71 6.08
C LYS A 317 7.16 22.80 6.22
N VAL A 318 6.40 21.86 5.65
CA VAL A 318 4.92 21.83 5.71
C VAL A 318 4.38 20.96 6.85
N GLY A 319 5.23 20.55 7.80
CA GLY A 319 4.80 19.86 9.01
C GLY A 319 4.71 18.33 8.92
N ALA A 320 5.31 17.73 7.91
CA ALA A 320 5.43 16.28 7.83
C ALA A 320 6.29 15.71 8.96
N ASN A 321 5.98 14.50 9.42
CA ASN A 321 6.82 13.80 10.39
C ASN A 321 7.53 12.59 9.78
N VAL A 322 8.62 12.13 10.43
CA VAL A 322 9.57 11.18 9.88
C VAL A 322 9.49 9.84 10.58
N LYS A 323 9.36 8.76 9.80
CA LYS A 323 9.74 7.43 10.25
C LYS A 323 11.13 7.09 9.68
N ARG A 324 12.16 7.12 10.51
CA ARG A 324 13.51 6.70 10.14
C ARG A 324 13.63 5.19 10.18
N LYS A 325 14.45 4.63 9.29
CA LYS A 325 14.63 3.19 9.17
C LYS A 325 15.22 2.56 10.43
N TYR A 326 16.11 3.24 11.14
CA TYR A 326 16.68 2.80 12.42
C TYR A 326 17.11 4.02 13.24
N SER A 327 16.84 3.98 14.54
CA SER A 327 17.13 5.09 15.45
C SER A 327 18.23 4.80 16.47
N SER A 328 18.88 3.62 16.46
CA SER A 328 19.91 3.28 17.44
C SER A 328 21.32 3.59 16.94
N ALA A 329 22.21 3.95 17.89
CA ALA A 329 23.62 4.22 17.62
C ALA A 329 24.41 2.99 17.13
N GLU A 330 23.86 1.79 17.24
CA GLU A 330 24.47 0.54 16.78
C GLU A 330 24.31 0.31 15.27
N TYR A 331 23.33 0.97 14.66
CA TYR A 331 23.04 0.87 13.22
C TYR A 331 23.26 2.24 12.60
N ASN A 332 24.33 2.41 11.85
CA ASN A 332 24.66 3.64 11.10
C ASN A 332 23.72 3.88 9.90
N ASN A 333 22.59 3.21 9.84
CA ASN A 333 21.62 3.36 8.77
C ASN A 333 20.62 4.47 9.13
N LEU A 334 20.99 5.71 8.81
CA LEU A 334 20.19 6.92 9.03
C LEU A 334 19.15 7.15 7.92
N ASP A 335 18.99 6.21 7.00
CA ASP A 335 18.09 6.37 5.85
C ASP A 335 16.65 6.56 6.32
N ILE A 336 16.02 7.57 5.76
CA ILE A 336 14.60 7.83 5.94
C ILE A 336 13.85 6.79 5.12
N TYR A 337 13.03 5.98 5.79
CA TYR A 337 12.22 4.96 5.13
C TYR A 337 10.93 5.54 4.54
N GLN A 338 10.19 6.30 5.33
CA GLN A 338 8.92 6.93 4.97
C GLN A 338 8.76 8.27 5.70
N ILE A 339 8.05 9.20 5.04
CA ILE A 339 7.65 10.49 5.61
C ILE A 339 6.13 10.51 5.74
N ASN A 340 5.61 10.77 6.94
CA ASN A 340 4.18 10.80 7.22
C ASN A 340 3.61 12.20 7.00
N SER A 341 2.67 12.32 6.09
CA SER A 341 1.90 13.53 5.77
C SER A 341 0.71 13.14 4.91
N THR A 342 -0.39 13.92 4.94
CA THR A 342 -1.34 13.85 3.84
C THR A 342 -0.68 14.43 2.59
N TYR A 343 -1.05 13.93 1.42
CA TYR A 343 -0.44 14.41 0.17
C TYR A 343 -0.87 15.84 -0.17
N TYR A 344 -2.05 16.23 0.26
CA TYR A 344 -2.54 17.60 0.13
C TYR A 344 -1.71 18.59 0.97
N SER A 345 -1.47 18.27 2.25
CA SER A 345 -0.59 19.09 3.09
C SER A 345 0.87 19.06 2.65
N ALA A 346 1.34 17.95 2.09
CA ALA A 346 2.67 17.87 1.48
C ALA A 346 2.85 18.92 0.37
N LEU A 347 1.79 19.28 -0.33
CA LEU A 347 1.78 20.33 -1.37
C LEU A 347 1.40 21.71 -0.84
N GLY A 348 1.40 21.91 0.50
CA GLY A 348 1.16 23.21 1.14
C GLY A 348 -0.31 23.59 1.19
N ASP A 349 -1.23 22.64 1.20
CA ASP A 349 -2.69 22.86 1.15
C ASP A 349 -3.14 23.68 -0.09
N ASP A 350 -2.43 23.51 -1.21
CA ASP A 350 -2.63 24.23 -2.45
C ASP A 350 -3.47 23.40 -3.42
N ASP A 351 -4.71 23.82 -3.67
CA ASP A 351 -5.67 23.11 -4.52
C ASP A 351 -5.14 22.89 -5.94
N GLN A 352 -4.39 23.84 -6.51
CA GLN A 352 -3.92 23.79 -7.88
C GLN A 352 -2.76 22.80 -8.03
N LYS A 353 -1.77 22.86 -7.13
CA LYS A 353 -0.69 21.86 -7.08
C LYS A 353 -1.23 20.46 -6.84
N TYR A 354 -2.19 20.36 -5.93
CA TYR A 354 -2.79 19.09 -5.59
C TYR A 354 -3.55 18.46 -6.78
N PHE A 355 -4.34 19.26 -7.48
CA PHE A 355 -5.03 18.79 -8.69
C PHE A 355 -4.03 18.33 -9.76
N LEU A 356 -2.94 19.09 -9.99
CA LEU A 356 -1.90 18.68 -10.94
C LEU A 356 -1.25 17.35 -10.55
N ALA A 357 -0.99 17.12 -9.27
CA ALA A 357 -0.46 15.83 -8.81
C ALA A 357 -1.42 14.67 -9.15
N ARG A 358 -2.72 14.85 -8.88
CA ARG A 358 -3.74 13.84 -9.19
C ARG A 358 -3.95 13.66 -10.69
N LEU A 359 -3.82 14.72 -11.48
CA LEU A 359 -3.83 14.64 -12.94
C LEU A 359 -2.66 13.80 -13.45
N ILE A 360 -1.45 14.00 -12.91
CA ILE A 360 -0.28 13.17 -13.21
C ILE A 360 -0.57 11.70 -12.85
N GLN A 361 -1.12 11.43 -11.67
CA GLN A 361 -1.48 10.07 -11.25
C GLN A 361 -2.51 9.44 -12.19
N ALA A 362 -3.55 10.16 -12.59
CA ALA A 362 -4.60 9.67 -13.48
C ALA A 362 -4.05 9.28 -14.86
N PHE A 363 -3.02 9.98 -15.33
CA PHE A 363 -2.37 9.74 -16.63
C PHE A 363 -1.14 8.80 -16.54
N ALA A 364 -0.64 8.49 -15.34
CA ALA A 364 0.46 7.54 -15.16
C ALA A 364 0.09 6.13 -15.69
N PRO A 365 1.07 5.28 -16.03
CA PRO A 365 0.80 3.89 -16.39
C PRO A 365 0.13 3.15 -15.22
N GLY A 366 -0.89 2.34 -15.49
CA GLY A 366 -1.52 1.49 -14.49
C GLY A 366 -2.87 1.99 -13.99
N ILE A 367 -3.28 1.46 -12.84
CA ILE A 367 -4.58 1.70 -12.20
C ILE A 367 -4.37 2.64 -11.01
N PRO A 368 -5.01 3.82 -10.97
CA PRO A 368 -4.90 4.70 -9.82
C PRO A 368 -5.53 4.09 -8.57
N GLN A 369 -4.78 4.08 -7.46
CA GLN A 369 -5.33 3.94 -6.12
C GLN A 369 -5.24 5.27 -5.40
N VAL A 370 -6.36 5.73 -4.86
CA VAL A 370 -6.46 7.00 -4.16
C VAL A 370 -6.92 6.75 -2.73
N TYR A 371 -6.13 7.21 -1.79
CA TYR A 371 -6.45 7.09 -0.37
C TYR A 371 -7.61 8.03 0.01
N TYR A 372 -8.48 7.60 0.92
CA TYR A 372 -9.71 8.33 1.24
C TYR A 372 -9.47 9.78 1.68
N VAL A 373 -8.40 10.02 2.48
CA VAL A 373 -8.02 11.40 2.86
C VAL A 373 -7.64 12.20 1.61
N GLY A 374 -6.95 11.57 0.67
CA GLY A 374 -6.54 12.20 -0.58
C GLY A 374 -7.70 12.52 -1.51
N PHE A 375 -8.72 11.67 -1.60
CA PHE A 375 -9.93 11.99 -2.38
C PHE A 375 -10.64 13.25 -1.89
N LEU A 376 -10.62 13.47 -0.57
CA LEU A 376 -11.23 14.63 0.05
C LEU A 376 -10.28 15.84 0.16
N ALA A 377 -9.07 15.77 -0.43
CA ALA A 377 -8.03 16.78 -0.28
C ALA A 377 -7.85 17.17 1.20
N GLY A 378 -7.73 16.14 2.06
CA GLY A 378 -7.68 16.29 3.51
C GLY A 378 -6.31 16.75 3.98
N LYS A 379 -6.32 17.60 5.02
CA LYS A 379 -5.11 18.11 5.67
C LYS A 379 -4.55 17.15 6.71
N ASN A 380 -3.31 17.42 7.12
CA ASN A 380 -2.68 16.75 8.25
C ASN A 380 -3.55 16.88 9.51
N ASP A 381 -3.89 15.77 10.15
CA ASP A 381 -4.62 15.72 11.41
C ASP A 381 -3.64 15.81 12.59
N LEU A 382 -3.28 17.03 12.95
CA LEU A 382 -2.34 17.29 14.05
C LEU A 382 -2.95 16.98 15.42
N GLU A 383 -4.28 17.07 15.54
CA GLU A 383 -4.99 16.75 16.80
C GLU A 383 -4.95 15.25 17.06
N LEU A 384 -5.28 14.43 16.06
CA LEU A 384 -5.21 12.98 16.17
C LEU A 384 -3.78 12.51 16.42
N LEU A 385 -2.79 13.11 15.74
CA LEU A 385 -1.36 12.85 15.97
C LEU A 385 -0.96 13.12 17.42
N GLU A 386 -1.30 14.29 17.96
CA GLU A 386 -0.96 14.68 19.33
C GLU A 386 -1.67 13.82 20.38
N ASN A 387 -2.93 13.46 20.16
CA ASN A 387 -3.71 12.63 21.08
C ASN A 387 -3.21 11.18 21.14
N THR A 388 -2.76 10.63 20.02
CA THR A 388 -2.38 9.21 19.91
C THR A 388 -0.88 8.97 20.01
N LYS A 389 -0.05 9.98 19.74
CA LYS A 389 1.42 9.86 19.61
C LYS A 389 1.86 8.83 18.56
N GLU A 390 0.96 8.42 17.67
CA GLU A 390 1.24 7.51 16.57
C GLU A 390 1.49 8.33 15.28
N GLY A 391 2.73 8.28 14.76
CA GLY A 391 3.18 9.14 13.67
C GLY A 391 2.33 9.05 12.39
N ARG A 392 1.81 7.86 12.06
CA ARG A 392 0.95 7.65 10.88
C ARG A 392 -0.43 8.29 11.02
N ASN A 393 -0.89 8.57 12.25
CA ASN A 393 -2.22 9.14 12.47
C ASN A 393 -2.36 10.58 11.95
N ILE A 394 -1.26 11.23 11.59
CA ILE A 394 -1.28 12.53 10.90
C ILE A 394 -2.09 12.49 9.58
N ASN A 395 -2.17 11.33 8.92
CA ASN A 395 -2.89 11.13 7.67
C ASN A 395 -4.06 10.13 7.78
N ARG A 396 -4.61 9.90 8.98
CA ARG A 396 -5.65 8.90 9.24
C ARG A 396 -6.90 9.51 9.88
N HIS A 397 -7.31 10.70 9.40
CA HIS A 397 -8.49 11.40 9.91
C HIS A 397 -9.75 10.53 9.78
N TYR A 398 -10.63 10.60 10.79
CA TYR A 398 -11.93 9.93 10.80
C TYR A 398 -13.00 10.95 10.38
N TYR A 399 -13.49 10.80 9.15
CA TYR A 399 -14.51 11.69 8.62
C TYR A 399 -15.91 11.28 9.07
N THR A 400 -16.64 12.22 9.66
CA THR A 400 -18.08 12.09 9.85
C THR A 400 -18.82 12.29 8.52
N ARG A 401 -20.07 11.83 8.45
CA ARG A 401 -20.92 12.03 7.27
C ARG A 401 -21.12 13.51 6.94
N GLU A 402 -21.26 14.35 7.98
CA GLU A 402 -21.41 15.78 7.87
C GLU A 402 -20.18 16.46 7.29
N GLU A 403 -18.98 16.05 7.72
CA GLU A 403 -17.73 16.54 7.16
C GLU A 403 -17.59 16.13 5.69
N ILE A 404 -17.87 14.88 5.35
CA ILE A 404 -17.82 14.41 3.95
C ILE A 404 -18.75 15.23 3.07
N ALA A 405 -19.99 15.49 3.53
CA ALA A 405 -20.93 16.30 2.79
C ALA A 405 -20.45 17.74 2.54
N GLN A 406 -19.60 18.28 3.41
CA GLN A 406 -18.96 19.58 3.22
C GLN A 406 -17.74 19.50 2.31
N GLU A 407 -16.87 18.50 2.52
CA GLU A 407 -15.64 18.33 1.75
C GLU A 407 -15.91 18.09 0.27
N VAL A 408 -16.95 17.31 -0.09
CA VAL A 408 -17.31 17.05 -1.49
C VAL A 408 -17.82 18.29 -2.23
N GLU A 409 -18.22 19.34 -1.52
CA GLU A 409 -18.62 20.61 -2.11
C GLU A 409 -17.45 21.52 -2.47
N ARG A 410 -16.24 21.23 -1.98
CA ARG A 410 -15.03 22.01 -2.31
C ARG A 410 -14.70 21.85 -3.80
N PRO A 411 -14.33 22.96 -4.49
CA PRO A 411 -14.03 22.93 -5.91
C PRO A 411 -12.96 21.88 -6.29
N VAL A 412 -11.90 21.74 -5.49
CA VAL A 412 -10.83 20.78 -5.74
C VAL A 412 -11.36 19.35 -5.65
N VAL A 413 -12.21 19.02 -4.69
CA VAL A 413 -12.77 17.67 -4.53
C VAL A 413 -13.73 17.35 -5.70
N LYS A 414 -14.57 18.29 -6.12
CA LYS A 414 -15.40 18.15 -7.32
C LYS A 414 -14.57 17.89 -8.58
N ALA A 415 -13.47 18.62 -8.73
CA ALA A 415 -12.56 18.44 -9.84
C ALA A 415 -11.89 17.04 -9.81
N LEU A 416 -11.51 16.54 -8.63
CA LEU A 416 -10.96 15.18 -8.48
C LEU A 416 -11.99 14.09 -8.85
N LEU A 417 -13.23 14.23 -8.36
CA LEU A 417 -14.30 13.29 -8.71
C LEU A 417 -14.57 13.28 -10.22
N SER A 418 -14.57 14.45 -10.85
CA SER A 418 -14.71 14.58 -12.30
C SER A 418 -13.53 13.96 -13.06
N LEU A 419 -12.30 14.21 -12.63
CA LEU A 419 -11.08 13.66 -13.22
C LEU A 419 -11.10 12.13 -13.19
N PHE A 420 -11.37 11.52 -12.05
CA PHE A 420 -11.36 10.06 -11.92
C PHE A 420 -12.57 9.40 -12.60
N THR A 421 -13.72 10.07 -12.66
CA THR A 421 -14.84 9.64 -13.49
C THR A 421 -14.45 9.59 -14.98
N TYR A 422 -13.82 10.67 -15.49
CA TYR A 422 -13.31 10.71 -16.85
C TYR A 422 -12.30 9.59 -17.10
N ARG A 423 -11.30 9.41 -16.21
CA ARG A 423 -10.30 8.35 -16.31
C ARG A 423 -10.95 6.97 -16.38
N ASN A 424 -12.00 6.74 -15.62
CA ASN A 424 -12.69 5.45 -15.56
C ASN A 424 -13.57 5.17 -16.77
N GLN A 425 -13.97 6.19 -17.53
CA GLN A 425 -14.86 6.08 -18.68
C GLN A 425 -14.13 6.11 -20.02
N SER A 426 -12.95 6.73 -20.09
CA SER A 426 -12.18 6.85 -21.34
C SER A 426 -11.35 5.60 -21.63
N ALA A 427 -11.53 5.03 -22.80
CA ALA A 427 -10.73 3.90 -23.30
C ALA A 427 -9.25 4.25 -23.54
N ALA A 428 -8.88 5.54 -23.55
CA ALA A 428 -7.48 5.95 -23.67
C ALA A 428 -6.60 5.38 -22.54
N PHE A 429 -7.19 5.01 -21.41
CA PHE A 429 -6.48 4.46 -20.24
C PHE A 429 -6.45 2.94 -20.19
N ASP A 430 -6.82 2.24 -21.27
CA ASP A 430 -6.73 0.79 -21.35
C ASP A 430 -5.29 0.32 -21.07
N LEU A 431 -5.16 -0.76 -20.28
CA LEU A 431 -3.86 -1.29 -19.86
C LEU A 431 -3.08 -1.95 -21.00
N ASP A 432 -3.77 -2.38 -22.06
CA ASP A 432 -3.17 -2.89 -23.31
C ASP A 432 -2.80 -1.77 -24.28
N GLY A 433 -3.09 -0.53 -23.90
CA GLY A 433 -2.77 0.66 -24.67
C GLY A 433 -1.32 1.12 -24.51
N SER A 434 -1.08 2.38 -24.79
CA SER A 434 0.27 2.96 -24.72
C SER A 434 0.30 4.28 -23.96
N ILE A 435 1.50 4.62 -23.49
CA ILE A 435 1.83 5.94 -22.97
C ILE A 435 2.98 6.53 -23.77
N ASP A 436 2.88 7.81 -24.09
CA ASP A 436 4.00 8.62 -24.57
C ASP A 436 4.17 9.85 -23.67
N VAL A 437 5.42 10.24 -23.43
CA VAL A 437 5.73 11.36 -22.54
C VAL A 437 6.75 12.26 -23.21
N ALA A 438 6.43 13.54 -23.36
CA ALA A 438 7.31 14.56 -23.92
C ALA A 438 7.54 15.68 -22.90
N THR A 439 8.71 16.28 -22.95
CA THR A 439 9.09 17.47 -22.15
C THR A 439 9.50 18.58 -23.11
N PRO A 440 8.55 19.41 -23.57
CA PRO A 440 8.82 20.50 -24.52
C PRO A 440 9.85 21.51 -24.00
N ASP A 441 9.87 21.69 -22.69
CA ASP A 441 10.82 22.51 -21.93
C ASP A 441 11.01 21.92 -20.51
N ASP A 442 11.84 22.58 -19.68
CA ASP A 442 12.16 22.11 -18.32
C ASP A 442 10.96 22.06 -17.36
N HIS A 443 9.91 22.82 -17.67
CA HIS A 443 8.74 23.03 -16.80
C HIS A 443 7.45 22.39 -17.30
N SER A 444 7.44 22.00 -18.58
CA SER A 444 6.26 21.45 -19.24
C SER A 444 6.41 19.97 -19.52
N ILE A 445 5.35 19.22 -19.23
CA ILE A 445 5.25 17.80 -19.55
C ILE A 445 3.95 17.54 -20.32
N VAL A 446 4.05 16.72 -21.36
CA VAL A 446 2.90 16.23 -22.12
C VAL A 446 2.84 14.72 -21.95
N ILE A 447 1.73 14.23 -21.40
CA ILE A 447 1.47 12.81 -21.18
C ILE A 447 0.32 12.39 -22.09
N THR A 448 0.60 11.51 -23.03
CA THR A 448 -0.38 11.00 -23.99
C THR A 448 -0.69 9.54 -23.70
N ARG A 449 -1.96 9.23 -23.48
CA ARG A 449 -2.49 7.87 -23.32
C ARG A 449 -3.29 7.50 -24.56
N SER A 450 -3.19 6.25 -25.00
CA SER A 450 -4.05 5.74 -26.06
C SER A 450 -4.39 4.27 -25.82
N ASN A 451 -5.59 3.86 -26.26
CA ASN A 451 -5.95 2.45 -26.33
C ASN A 451 -5.13 1.71 -27.41
N ALA A 452 -5.23 0.39 -27.48
CA ALA A 452 -4.36 -0.46 -28.29
C ALA A 452 -4.38 -0.11 -29.80
N ASP A 453 -5.56 0.22 -30.36
CA ASP A 453 -5.73 0.58 -31.78
C ASP A 453 -5.58 2.09 -32.05
N LYS A 454 -5.32 2.89 -31.01
CA LYS A 454 -5.18 4.35 -31.04
C LYS A 454 -6.43 5.09 -31.55
N SER A 455 -7.60 4.49 -31.48
CA SER A 455 -8.88 5.13 -31.81
C SER A 455 -9.32 6.15 -30.75
N VAL A 456 -8.87 6.01 -29.53
CA VAL A 456 -9.06 6.97 -28.44
C VAL A 456 -7.71 7.39 -27.89
N VAL A 457 -7.46 8.70 -27.97
CA VAL A 457 -6.20 9.31 -27.50
C VAL A 457 -6.54 10.44 -26.53
N SER A 458 -5.99 10.37 -25.33
CA SER A 458 -6.09 11.43 -24.33
C SER A 458 -4.70 12.02 -24.06
N GLU A 459 -4.62 13.36 -24.08
CA GLU A 459 -3.38 14.10 -23.90
C GLU A 459 -3.55 15.12 -22.76
N ALA A 460 -2.67 15.05 -21.76
CA ALA A 460 -2.55 16.05 -20.71
C ALA A 460 -1.26 16.85 -20.91
N THR A 461 -1.39 18.16 -21.12
CA THR A 461 -0.27 19.12 -21.09
C THR A 461 -0.28 19.83 -19.75
N ILE A 462 0.83 19.77 -19.01
CA ILE A 462 0.96 20.33 -17.67
C ILE A 462 2.20 21.22 -17.64
N ASN A 463 2.05 22.46 -17.12
CA ASN A 463 3.17 23.34 -16.81
C ASN A 463 3.31 23.50 -15.29
N LEU A 464 4.42 23.00 -14.75
CA LEU A 464 4.68 22.96 -13.30
C LEU A 464 5.11 24.31 -12.73
N LYS A 465 5.59 25.24 -13.54
CA LYS A 465 5.98 26.58 -13.11
C LYS A 465 4.77 27.50 -12.97
N ASP A 466 3.91 27.50 -13.98
CA ASP A 466 2.75 28.35 -14.05
C ASP A 466 1.51 27.70 -13.42
N LEU A 467 1.64 26.44 -13.00
CA LEU A 467 0.60 25.59 -12.43
C LEU A 467 -0.65 25.52 -13.33
N THR A 468 -0.45 25.39 -14.65
CA THR A 468 -1.54 25.30 -15.63
C THR A 468 -1.60 23.93 -16.27
N TYR A 469 -2.78 23.58 -16.77
CA TYR A 469 -2.96 22.35 -17.52
C TYR A 469 -3.99 22.48 -18.64
N SER A 470 -3.94 21.55 -19.56
CA SER A 470 -5.04 21.27 -20.51
C SER A 470 -5.13 19.79 -20.76
N VAL A 471 -6.35 19.28 -20.92
CA VAL A 471 -6.60 17.90 -21.33
C VAL A 471 -7.42 17.87 -22.60
N LEU A 472 -6.99 17.06 -23.55
CA LEU A 472 -7.68 16.84 -24.82
C LEU A 472 -7.97 15.35 -24.98
N GLU A 473 -9.18 14.98 -25.40
CA GLU A 473 -9.48 13.64 -25.90
C GLU A 473 -9.86 13.72 -27.37
N ASN A 474 -9.12 13.03 -28.22
CA ASN A 474 -9.26 13.10 -29.68
C ASN A 474 -9.30 14.56 -30.21
N GLY A 475 -8.51 15.44 -29.59
CA GLY A 475 -8.42 16.87 -29.93
C GLY A 475 -9.55 17.74 -29.35
N GLN A 476 -10.49 17.16 -28.62
CA GLN A 476 -11.55 17.91 -27.94
C GLN A 476 -11.19 18.18 -26.48
N LYS A 477 -11.44 19.41 -26.00
CA LYS A 477 -11.13 19.81 -24.65
C LYS A 477 -11.98 19.05 -23.63
N VAL A 478 -11.32 18.53 -22.58
CA VAL A 478 -11.95 17.95 -21.39
C VAL A 478 -11.78 18.94 -20.23
N GLU A 479 -12.85 19.19 -19.48
CA GLU A 479 -12.85 20.11 -18.33
C GLU A 479 -13.25 19.34 -17.05
N PHE A 480 -12.68 19.74 -15.92
CA PHE A 480 -12.91 19.14 -14.61
C PHE A 480 -13.38 20.16 -13.59
#